data_3808310ae4db6994bd45da6678a7a100
#
_entry.id   3808310ae4db6994bd45da6678a7a100
#
_cell.length_a   1.000
_cell.length_b   1.000
_cell.length_c   1.000
_cell.angle_alpha   90.00
_cell.angle_beta   90.00
_cell.angle_gamma   90.00
#
_symmetry.space_group_name_H-M   'P 1'
#
loop_
_entity.id
_entity.type
_entity.pdbx_description
1 polymer ?
#
loop_
_entity_poly.entity_id
_entity_poly.type
_entity_poly.pdbx_seq_one_letter_code
_entity_poly.pdbx_strand_id
1 'polypeptide(L)'
;MALTMDVSHGSNNLVGPVPDKLALGEAVLQALVIVAVWVSFLRGPADRERLVRTCVACVCAFIAFGKVLSPQYLVWLLPLVPLIRGRRGVVAGALLVASMLLTQLWFPYRYLDLVYEFDAGASWLVVSRDLVLVALLAALVWPQRRALTGDGDITRMGHAPAG
;
A
#
# COMPACT_ATOMS: atom_id res chain seq x y z
N MET A 1 24.30 -22.43 9.96
CA MET A 1 24.48 -21.62 8.74
C MET A 1 24.50 -20.16 9.22
N ALA A 2 25.65 -19.53 9.26
CA ALA A 2 25.77 -18.16 9.82
C ALA A 2 25.19 -17.16 8.79
N LEU A 3 24.22 -16.36 9.23
CA LEU A 3 23.76 -15.19 8.49
C LEU A 3 24.88 -14.16 8.61
N THR A 4 25.38 -13.69 7.48
CA THR A 4 26.38 -12.63 7.42
C THR A 4 25.75 -11.36 6.87
N MET A 5 26.10 -10.22 7.47
CA MET A 5 25.70 -8.91 6.95
C MET A 5 26.82 -8.36 6.08
N ASP A 6 26.43 -7.80 4.94
CA ASP A 6 27.33 -7.05 4.05
C ASP A 6 26.73 -5.67 3.77
N VAL A 7 27.60 -4.67 3.71
CA VAL A 7 27.21 -3.29 3.37
C VAL A 7 27.46 -3.07 1.89
N SER A 8 26.39 -3.10 1.10
CA SER A 8 26.48 -2.82 -0.32
C SER A 8 25.50 -1.71 -0.73
N HIS A 9 25.94 -0.82 -1.61
CA HIS A 9 25.14 0.29 -2.14
C HIS A 9 24.51 1.19 -1.06
N GLY A 10 25.17 1.35 0.08
CA GLY A 10 24.69 2.20 1.19
C GLY A 10 23.58 1.58 2.04
N SER A 11 23.31 0.29 1.91
CA SER A 11 22.36 -0.45 2.76
C SER A 11 22.99 -1.70 3.36
N ASN A 12 22.51 -2.07 4.56
CA ASN A 12 22.89 -3.33 5.21
C ASN A 12 22.04 -4.46 4.59
N ASN A 13 22.70 -5.43 3.97
CA ASN A 13 22.04 -6.56 3.33
C ASN A 13 22.45 -7.88 4.03
N LEU A 14 21.46 -8.74 4.23
CA LEU A 14 21.72 -10.13 4.61
C LEU A 14 22.22 -10.90 3.38
N VAL A 15 23.36 -11.56 3.51
CA VAL A 15 23.99 -12.30 2.42
C VAL A 15 23.94 -13.81 2.72
N GLY A 16 23.62 -14.57 1.70
CA GLY A 16 23.59 -16.03 1.77
C GLY A 16 22.52 -16.65 0.87
N PRO A 17 22.57 -17.97 0.65
CA PRO A 17 21.66 -18.62 -0.30
C PRO A 17 20.18 -18.56 0.10
N VAL A 18 19.86 -18.41 1.38
CA VAL A 18 18.47 -18.24 1.85
C VAL A 18 18.00 -16.79 1.68
N PRO A 19 18.73 -15.75 2.16
CA PRO A 19 18.41 -14.36 1.88
C PRO A 19 18.25 -14.05 0.41
N ASP A 20 19.11 -14.59 -0.47
CA ASP A 20 19.04 -14.33 -1.92
C ASP A 20 17.77 -14.90 -2.55
N LYS A 21 17.36 -16.11 -2.15
CA LYS A 21 16.09 -16.71 -2.62
C LYS A 21 14.88 -15.94 -2.10
N LEU A 22 14.90 -15.49 -0.85
CA LEU A 22 13.83 -14.66 -0.28
C LEU A 22 13.72 -13.31 -1.00
N ALA A 23 14.86 -12.66 -1.26
CA ALA A 23 14.88 -11.39 -2.01
C ALA A 23 14.34 -11.54 -3.44
N LEU A 24 14.65 -12.65 -4.12
CA LEU A 24 14.08 -12.95 -5.42
C LEU A 24 12.57 -13.18 -5.33
N GLY A 25 12.13 -13.97 -4.34
CA GLY A 25 10.71 -14.22 -4.09
C GLY A 25 9.92 -12.94 -3.82
N GLU A 26 10.48 -12.03 -3.01
CA GLU A 26 9.90 -10.72 -2.72
C GLU A 26 9.80 -9.84 -3.98
N ALA A 27 10.85 -9.78 -4.80
CA ALA A 27 10.85 -9.04 -6.06
C ALA A 27 9.79 -9.58 -7.05
N VAL A 28 9.65 -10.91 -7.14
CA VAL A 28 8.60 -11.53 -7.96
C VAL A 28 7.22 -11.20 -7.41
N LEU A 29 7.01 -11.30 -6.09
CA LEU A 29 5.74 -10.95 -5.44
C LEU A 29 5.40 -9.48 -5.70
N GLN A 30 6.34 -8.57 -5.53
CA GLN A 30 6.17 -7.14 -5.81
C GLN A 30 5.70 -6.92 -7.26
N ALA A 31 6.39 -7.53 -8.23
CA ALA A 31 6.03 -7.42 -9.64
C ALA A 31 4.61 -7.97 -9.91
N LEU A 32 4.27 -9.13 -9.35
CA LEU A 32 2.95 -9.74 -9.49
C LEU A 32 1.84 -8.85 -8.91
N VAL A 33 2.06 -8.27 -7.74
CA VAL A 33 1.08 -7.36 -7.10
C VAL A 33 0.88 -6.12 -7.94
N ILE A 34 1.94 -5.48 -8.45
CA ILE A 34 1.86 -4.31 -9.31
C ILE A 34 1.10 -4.65 -10.61
N VAL A 35 1.44 -5.77 -11.24
CA VAL A 35 0.73 -6.25 -12.45
C VAL A 35 -0.75 -6.51 -12.15
N ALA A 36 -1.08 -7.14 -11.01
CA ALA A 36 -2.46 -7.38 -10.61
C ALA A 36 -3.25 -6.08 -10.41
N VAL A 37 -2.64 -5.06 -9.82
CA VAL A 37 -3.22 -3.71 -9.68
C VAL A 37 -3.49 -3.10 -11.07
N TRP A 38 -2.55 -3.20 -12.00
CA TRP A 38 -2.70 -2.73 -13.38
C TRP A 38 -3.79 -3.47 -14.15
N VAL A 39 -3.79 -4.79 -14.07
CA VAL A 39 -4.83 -5.62 -14.71
C VAL A 39 -6.20 -5.30 -14.13
N SER A 40 -6.29 -5.07 -12.82
CA SER A 40 -7.53 -4.60 -12.18
C SER A 40 -8.00 -3.27 -12.77
N PHE A 41 -7.10 -2.34 -13.06
CA PHE A 41 -7.44 -1.08 -13.73
C PHE A 41 -7.93 -1.29 -15.16
N LEU A 42 -7.25 -2.11 -15.95
CA LEU A 42 -7.61 -2.37 -17.35
C LEU A 42 -8.99 -3.02 -17.51
N ARG A 43 -9.43 -3.80 -16.51
CA ARG A 43 -10.72 -4.50 -16.53
C ARG A 43 -11.94 -3.64 -16.16
N GLY A 44 -11.76 -2.36 -15.91
CA GLY A 44 -12.87 -1.50 -15.49
C GLY A 44 -12.92 -0.16 -16.21
N PRO A 45 -13.91 0.69 -15.91
CA PRO A 45 -14.09 1.97 -16.58
C PRO A 45 -12.88 2.89 -16.39
N ALA A 46 -12.50 3.60 -17.46
CA ALA A 46 -11.47 4.63 -17.44
C ALA A 46 -12.04 5.88 -16.76
N ASP A 47 -11.85 5.98 -15.45
CA ASP A 47 -12.26 7.11 -14.63
C ASP A 47 -11.04 7.74 -13.95
N ARG A 48 -11.03 9.08 -13.84
CA ARG A 48 -9.93 9.85 -13.26
C ARG A 48 -9.65 9.46 -11.80
N GLU A 49 -10.69 9.30 -11.00
CA GLU A 49 -10.54 8.91 -9.59
C GLU A 49 -9.91 7.52 -9.47
N ARG A 50 -10.35 6.61 -10.33
CA ARG A 50 -9.82 5.27 -10.40
C ARG A 50 -8.37 5.25 -10.86
N LEU A 51 -7.99 6.08 -11.83
CA LEU A 51 -6.61 6.23 -12.29
C LEU A 51 -5.71 6.69 -11.13
N VAL A 52 -6.07 7.79 -10.45
CA VAL A 52 -5.33 8.30 -9.29
C VAL A 52 -5.17 7.21 -8.23
N ARG A 53 -6.25 6.55 -7.86
CA ARG A 53 -6.22 5.47 -6.88
C ARG A 53 -5.32 4.30 -7.28
N THR A 54 -5.32 3.93 -8.56
CA THR A 54 -4.44 2.87 -9.08
C THR A 54 -2.98 3.29 -9.02
N CYS A 55 -2.66 4.54 -9.38
CA CYS A 55 -1.29 5.06 -9.23
C CYS A 55 -0.83 5.02 -7.77
N VAL A 56 -1.67 5.46 -6.83
CA VAL A 56 -1.36 5.39 -5.39
C VAL A 56 -1.17 3.94 -4.95
N ALA A 57 -2.01 3.01 -5.42
CA ALA A 57 -1.89 1.60 -5.12
C ALA A 57 -0.59 0.99 -5.65
N CYS A 58 -0.14 1.37 -6.85
CA CYS A 58 1.14 0.91 -7.41
C CYS A 58 2.33 1.42 -6.57
N VAL A 59 2.32 2.70 -6.17
CA VAL A 59 3.38 3.25 -5.30
C VAL A 59 3.34 2.57 -3.92
N CYS A 60 2.15 2.35 -3.36
CA CYS A 60 1.99 1.65 -2.09
C CYS A 60 2.50 0.19 -2.19
N ALA A 61 2.17 -0.53 -3.26
CA ALA A 61 2.66 -1.88 -3.50
C ALA A 61 4.18 -1.92 -3.64
N PHE A 62 4.76 -0.94 -4.33
CA PHE A 62 6.21 -0.82 -4.46
C PHE A 62 6.89 -0.64 -3.10
N ILE A 63 6.31 0.15 -2.21
CA ILE A 63 6.86 0.38 -0.87
C ILE A 63 6.65 -0.83 0.06
N ALA A 64 5.44 -1.42 0.03
CA ALA A 64 5.07 -2.52 0.93
C ALA A 64 5.80 -3.84 0.63
N PHE A 65 6.14 -4.07 -0.64
CA PHE A 65 6.83 -5.28 -1.11
C PHE A 65 8.24 -4.99 -1.64
N GLY A 66 8.81 -3.85 -1.29
CA GLY A 66 10.17 -3.50 -1.71
C GLY A 66 11.22 -4.10 -0.78
N LYS A 67 12.24 -4.75 -1.33
CA LYS A 67 13.38 -5.32 -0.60
C LYS A 67 14.06 -4.31 0.34
N VAL A 68 14.08 -3.03 -0.03
CA VAL A 68 14.74 -1.97 0.75
C VAL A 68 13.72 -1.28 1.64
N LEU A 69 13.87 -1.53 2.94
CA LEU A 69 13.03 -0.95 3.99
C LEU A 69 13.49 0.47 4.33
N SER A 70 13.26 1.44 3.42
CA SER A 70 13.63 2.82 3.70
C SER A 70 12.43 3.64 4.19
N PRO A 71 12.48 4.24 5.39
CA PRO A 71 11.41 5.10 5.93
C PRO A 71 11.03 6.25 5.01
N GLN A 72 11.99 6.78 4.26
CA GLN A 72 11.80 7.91 3.34
C GLN A 72 10.81 7.64 2.22
N TYR A 73 10.57 6.37 1.82
CA TYR A 73 9.62 6.08 0.74
C TYR A 73 8.18 6.39 1.09
N LEU A 74 7.82 6.44 2.37
CA LEU A 74 6.48 6.87 2.81
C LEU A 74 6.16 8.31 2.38
N VAL A 75 7.19 9.16 2.20
CA VAL A 75 7.04 10.53 1.72
C VAL A 75 6.38 10.56 0.33
N TRP A 76 6.55 9.55 -0.50
CA TRP A 76 5.93 9.49 -1.83
C TRP A 76 4.40 9.32 -1.78
N LEU A 77 3.89 8.73 -0.70
CA LEU A 77 2.44 8.58 -0.49
C LEU A 77 1.78 9.86 0.04
N LEU A 78 2.53 10.75 0.69
CA LEU A 78 1.99 11.98 1.29
C LEU A 78 1.25 12.88 0.30
N PRO A 79 1.79 13.21 -0.89
CA PRO A 79 1.08 14.03 -1.87
C PRO A 79 -0.01 13.27 -2.62
N LEU A 80 0.04 11.94 -2.64
CA LEU A 80 -0.85 11.12 -3.46
C LEU A 80 -2.13 10.70 -2.73
N VAL A 81 -2.03 10.28 -1.46
CA VAL A 81 -3.18 9.81 -0.69
C VAL A 81 -4.27 10.86 -0.53
N PRO A 82 -3.98 12.16 -0.28
CA PRO A 82 -5.00 13.22 -0.20
C PRO A 82 -5.79 13.45 -1.49
N LEU A 83 -5.29 13.00 -2.64
CA LEU A 83 -6.02 13.10 -3.91
C LEU A 83 -7.20 12.13 -3.99
N ILE A 84 -7.27 11.16 -3.09
CA ILE A 84 -8.35 10.17 -3.04
C ILE A 84 -9.51 10.77 -2.25
N ARG A 85 -10.68 10.85 -2.88
CA ARG A 85 -11.86 11.49 -2.32
C ARG A 85 -12.72 10.53 -1.50
N GLY A 86 -13.60 11.12 -0.67
CA GLY A 86 -14.62 10.41 0.08
C GLY A 86 -14.08 9.54 1.21
N ARG A 87 -14.94 8.65 1.72
CA ARG A 87 -14.63 7.79 2.88
C ARG A 87 -13.36 6.95 2.68
N ARG A 88 -13.07 6.56 1.45
CA ARG A 88 -11.86 5.79 1.13
C ARG A 88 -10.59 6.62 1.32
N GLY A 89 -10.62 7.90 0.94
CA GLY A 89 -9.49 8.81 1.18
C GLY A 89 -9.20 8.99 2.67
N VAL A 90 -10.25 9.10 3.49
CA VAL A 90 -10.11 9.19 4.95
C VAL A 90 -9.46 7.91 5.53
N VAL A 91 -9.93 6.73 5.11
CA VAL A 91 -9.33 5.45 5.54
C VAL A 91 -7.88 5.33 5.09
N ALA A 92 -7.60 5.66 3.82
CA ALA A 92 -6.24 5.64 3.29
C ALA A 92 -5.33 6.62 4.04
N GLY A 93 -5.81 7.82 4.32
CA GLY A 93 -5.08 8.82 5.13
C GLY A 93 -4.77 8.33 6.54
N ALA A 94 -5.76 7.75 7.22
CA ALA A 94 -5.58 7.19 8.57
C ALA A 94 -4.53 6.05 8.58
N LEU A 95 -4.58 5.14 7.61
CA LEU A 95 -3.61 4.06 7.47
C LEU A 95 -2.21 4.58 7.14
N LEU A 96 -2.09 5.61 6.29
CA LEU A 96 -0.81 6.25 6.02
C LEU A 96 -0.22 6.88 7.28
N VAL A 97 -1.02 7.65 8.04
CA VAL A 97 -0.58 8.23 9.32
C VAL A 97 -0.15 7.15 10.30
N ALA A 98 -0.92 6.07 10.42
CA ALA A 98 -0.56 4.95 11.29
C ALA A 98 0.79 4.32 10.89
N SER A 99 1.05 4.12 9.59
CA SER A 99 2.34 3.57 9.12
C SER A 99 3.50 4.54 9.38
N MET A 100 3.26 5.85 9.27
CA MET A 100 4.27 6.88 9.60
C MET A 100 4.59 6.88 11.10
N LEU A 101 3.57 6.83 11.96
CA LEU A 101 3.75 6.77 13.42
C LEU A 101 4.51 5.50 13.83
N LEU A 102 4.15 4.33 13.29
CA LEU A 102 4.89 3.09 13.52
C LEU A 102 6.34 3.21 13.08
N THR A 103 6.60 3.89 11.96
CA THR A 103 7.96 4.13 11.49
C THR A 103 8.74 5.00 12.47
N GLN A 104 8.14 6.07 13.01
CA GLN A 104 8.80 6.96 13.97
C GLN A 104 9.14 6.27 15.30
N LEU A 105 8.42 5.22 15.68
CA LEU A 105 8.68 4.48 16.91
C LEU A 105 9.98 3.67 16.89
N TRP A 106 10.46 3.28 15.72
CA TRP A 106 11.72 2.55 15.59
C TRP A 106 12.83 3.34 14.90
N PHE A 107 12.52 4.25 14.00
CA PHE A 107 13.49 5.06 13.26
C PHE A 107 13.51 6.50 13.79
N PRO A 108 14.69 7.13 14.02
CA PRO A 108 16.02 6.57 13.79
C PRO A 108 16.61 5.82 15.02
N TYR A 109 16.02 5.96 16.20
CA TYR A 109 16.65 5.62 17.48
C TYR A 109 16.91 4.12 17.67
N ARG A 110 16.03 3.26 17.19
CA ARG A 110 16.11 1.79 17.29
C ARG A 110 16.59 1.12 16.01
N TYR A 111 17.05 1.91 15.03
CA TYR A 111 17.50 1.37 13.75
C TYR A 111 18.73 0.46 13.92
N LEU A 112 19.70 0.87 14.76
CA LEU A 112 20.90 0.09 15.01
C LEU A 112 20.60 -1.19 15.78
N ASP A 113 19.68 -1.14 16.74
CA ASP A 113 19.22 -2.31 17.51
C ASP A 113 18.57 -3.34 16.57
N LEU A 114 17.78 -2.86 15.59
CA LEU A 114 17.20 -3.73 14.58
C LEU A 114 18.24 -4.41 13.69
N VAL A 115 19.23 -3.63 13.22
CA VAL A 115 20.21 -4.09 12.22
C VAL A 115 21.28 -4.98 12.82
N TYR A 116 21.78 -4.66 14.01
CA TYR A 116 22.90 -5.37 14.62
C TYR A 116 22.48 -6.39 15.68
N GLU A 117 21.40 -6.13 16.40
CA GLU A 117 20.96 -6.99 17.51
C GLU A 117 19.74 -7.83 17.18
N PHE A 118 19.09 -7.58 16.03
CA PHE A 118 17.82 -8.23 15.65
C PHE A 118 16.75 -8.10 16.75
N ASP A 119 16.68 -6.92 17.41
CA ASP A 119 15.74 -6.69 18.50
C ASP A 119 14.31 -7.05 18.09
N ALA A 120 13.69 -7.90 18.90
CA ALA A 120 12.33 -8.39 18.62
C ALA A 120 11.30 -7.25 18.63
N GLY A 121 11.45 -6.24 19.49
CA GLY A 121 10.54 -5.11 19.57
C GLY A 121 10.57 -4.25 18.31
N ALA A 122 11.78 -3.91 17.81
CA ALA A 122 11.96 -3.16 16.58
C ALA A 122 11.46 -3.98 15.36
N SER A 123 11.74 -5.30 15.34
CA SER A 123 11.26 -6.20 14.29
C SER A 123 9.73 -6.25 14.20
N TRP A 124 9.03 -6.33 15.34
CA TRP A 124 7.56 -6.30 15.38
C TRP A 124 6.98 -4.96 14.94
N LEU A 125 7.63 -3.83 15.22
CA LEU A 125 7.21 -2.51 14.73
C LEU A 125 7.29 -2.44 13.22
N VAL A 126 8.36 -2.97 12.62
CA VAL A 126 8.52 -3.05 11.16
C VAL A 126 7.42 -3.92 10.53
N VAL A 127 7.20 -5.12 11.05
CA VAL A 127 6.14 -6.03 10.57
C VAL A 127 4.77 -5.35 10.69
N SER A 128 4.48 -4.70 11.81
CA SER A 128 3.21 -3.99 12.02
C SER A 128 3.01 -2.87 10.99
N ARG A 129 4.06 -2.10 10.69
CA ARG A 129 4.05 -1.07 9.64
C ARG A 129 3.72 -1.67 8.28
N ASP A 130 4.37 -2.77 7.92
CA ASP A 130 4.17 -3.41 6.62
C ASP A 130 2.78 -3.99 6.49
N LEU A 131 2.22 -4.56 7.56
CA LEU A 131 0.81 -4.98 7.59
C LEU A 131 -0.16 -3.81 7.39
N VAL A 132 0.14 -2.64 7.96
CA VAL A 132 -0.67 -1.43 7.75
C VAL A 132 -0.56 -0.96 6.28
N LEU A 133 0.62 -1.05 5.65
CA LEU A 133 0.77 -0.73 4.23
C LEU A 133 0.02 -1.71 3.33
N VAL A 134 0.02 -3.00 3.66
CA VAL A 134 -0.79 -4.01 2.97
C VAL A 134 -2.28 -3.73 3.14
N ALA A 135 -2.73 -3.32 4.33
CA ALA A 135 -4.11 -2.90 4.58
C ALA A 135 -4.47 -1.64 3.77
N LEU A 136 -3.55 -0.67 3.66
CA LEU A 136 -3.71 0.51 2.81
C LEU A 136 -3.87 0.10 1.35
N LEU A 137 -3.01 -0.76 0.83
CA LEU A 137 -3.11 -1.29 -0.53
C LEU A 137 -4.45 -1.99 -0.76
N ALA A 138 -4.88 -2.85 0.17
CA ALA A 138 -6.17 -3.51 0.09
C ALA A 138 -7.34 -2.51 0.06
N ALA A 139 -7.32 -1.47 0.89
CA ALA A 139 -8.33 -0.41 0.90
C ALA A 139 -8.39 0.36 -0.43
N LEU A 140 -7.23 0.53 -1.10
CA LEU A 140 -7.13 1.19 -2.39
C LEU A 140 -7.67 0.34 -3.53
N VAL A 141 -7.40 -0.97 -3.52
CA VAL A 141 -7.76 -1.89 -4.61
C VAL A 141 -9.17 -2.44 -4.47
N TRP A 142 -9.74 -2.48 -3.25
CA TRP A 142 -11.05 -3.08 -2.98
C TRP A 142 -12.13 -2.54 -3.91
N PRO A 143 -12.91 -3.40 -4.60
CA PRO A 143 -13.98 -2.95 -5.47
C PRO A 143 -15.08 -2.25 -4.67
N GLN A 144 -15.49 -1.06 -5.10
CA GLN A 144 -16.69 -0.43 -4.57
C GLN A 144 -17.91 -1.18 -5.13
N ARG A 145 -18.70 -1.78 -4.25
CA ARG A 145 -20.09 -2.12 -4.62
C ARG A 145 -20.77 -0.77 -4.90
N ARG A 146 -21.11 -0.51 -6.18
CA ARG A 146 -22.02 0.60 -6.51
C ARG A 146 -23.29 0.30 -5.71
N ALA A 147 -23.63 1.15 -4.75
CA ALA A 147 -24.99 1.22 -4.26
C ALA A 147 -25.85 1.47 -5.53
N LEU A 148 -26.67 0.51 -5.89
CA LEU A 148 -27.71 0.72 -6.85
C LEU A 148 -28.66 1.74 -6.21
N THR A 149 -28.37 3.02 -6.36
CA THR A 149 -29.33 4.08 -6.12
C THR A 149 -30.42 3.86 -7.13
N GLY A 150 -31.55 3.37 -6.66
CA GLY A 150 -32.78 3.25 -7.41
C GLY A 150 -33.25 4.63 -7.84
N ASP A 151 -32.75 5.08 -8.98
CA ASP A 151 -33.26 6.23 -9.71
C ASP A 151 -34.18 5.69 -10.84
N GLY A 152 -35.26 5.09 -10.40
CA GLY A 152 -36.18 4.39 -11.29
C GLY A 152 -37.64 4.65 -11.03
N ASP A 153 -38.03 5.74 -10.32
CA ASP A 153 -39.47 5.94 -10.08
C ASP A 153 -39.99 7.39 -10.05
N ILE A 154 -39.38 8.31 -10.76
CA ILE A 154 -39.93 9.67 -10.86
C ILE A 154 -40.53 9.98 -12.23
N THR A 155 -40.44 9.06 -13.19
CA THR A 155 -40.96 9.32 -14.58
C THR A 155 -42.35 8.72 -14.84
N ARG A 156 -43.07 8.20 -13.84
CA ARG A 156 -44.40 7.61 -14.03
C ARG A 156 -45.60 8.40 -13.47
N MET A 157 -45.39 9.59 -12.90
CA MET A 157 -46.51 10.42 -12.42
C MET A 157 -46.72 11.71 -13.19
N GLY A 158 -46.75 11.68 -14.51
CA GLY A 158 -46.91 12.87 -15.33
C GLY A 158 -47.74 12.70 -16.61
N HIS A 159 -48.67 11.75 -16.67
CA HIS A 159 -49.64 11.71 -17.74
C HIS A 159 -51.02 11.29 -17.20
N ALA A 160 -51.72 12.25 -16.60
CA ALA A 160 -53.18 12.19 -16.50
C ALA A 160 -53.76 12.85 -17.78
N PRO A 161 -54.60 12.18 -18.57
CA PRO A 161 -55.31 12.80 -19.66
C PRO A 161 -56.42 13.69 -19.08
N ALA A 162 -56.40 14.99 -19.45
CA ALA A 162 -57.53 15.87 -19.28
C ALA A 162 -58.67 15.43 -20.23
N GLY A 163 -59.76 14.98 -19.62
CA GLY A 163 -61.07 14.83 -20.26
C GLY A 163 -61.90 16.10 -20.04
#